data_ed88271c4e32ee1c6bf2c13bb5deddaa
#
_entry.id   ed88271c4e32ee1c6bf2c13bb5deddaa
#
_cell.length_a   1.000
_cell.length_b   1.000
_cell.length_c   1.000
_cell.angle_alpha   90.00
_cell.angle_beta   90.00
_cell.angle_gamma   90.00
#
_symmetry.space_group_name_H-M   'P 1'
#
loop_
_entity.id
_entity.type
_entity.pdbx_description
1 polymer ?
#
loop_
_entity_poly.entity_id
_entity_poly.type
_entity_poly.pdbx_seq_one_letter_code
_entity_poly.pdbx_strand_id
1 'polypeptide(L)'
;QRFPTSYTLDALRRAMTAGDILESRALSFDSEKRLHFRLGEIEAIMPYEECADGVREGAVRDIALITRVGRPACFTVMEIDEQGAAPVALLSRTQAQQRCKAEYLDLLLPGDILPCRVTHLESFGAFCDIGCGVPALLPIDCMSVSRIQSPADRVHEGQDILCAVKSRDTEGRIVLTMKELLGTWLENAAAFAAGETVVGLVRSVEPYGVFV
;
A
#
# COMPACT_ATOMS: atom_id res chain seq x y z
N GLN A 1 1.48 7.88 -9.81
CA GLN A 1 0.12 8.46 -9.73
C GLN A 1 0.25 9.96 -9.54
N ARG A 2 -0.35 10.75 -10.45
CA ARG A 2 -0.44 12.21 -10.28
C ARG A 2 -1.72 12.49 -9.51
N PHE A 3 -1.58 13.08 -8.33
CA PHE A 3 -2.72 13.65 -7.63
C PHE A 3 -3.31 14.75 -8.50
N PRO A 4 -4.63 14.79 -8.72
CA PRO A 4 -5.22 15.98 -9.31
C PRO A 4 -4.90 17.16 -8.39
N THR A 5 -4.30 18.19 -8.96
CA THR A 5 -3.83 19.37 -8.22
C THR A 5 -4.99 20.25 -7.72
N SER A 6 -6.18 20.06 -8.26
CA SER A 6 -7.40 20.74 -7.80
C SER A 6 -8.66 19.94 -8.14
N TYR A 7 -9.61 19.92 -7.24
CA TYR A 7 -10.96 19.43 -7.46
C TYR A 7 -11.93 20.62 -7.55
N THR A 8 -12.81 20.62 -8.51
CA THR A 8 -13.94 21.55 -8.55
C THR A 8 -15.17 20.91 -7.92
N LEU A 9 -16.13 21.71 -7.46
CA LEU A 9 -17.39 21.21 -6.88
C LEU A 9 -18.13 20.27 -7.84
N ASP A 10 -18.19 20.64 -9.13
CA ASP A 10 -18.82 19.80 -10.15
C ASP A 10 -18.06 18.48 -10.40
N ALA A 11 -16.75 18.50 -10.29
CA ALA A 11 -15.95 17.26 -10.39
C ALA A 11 -16.23 16.33 -9.20
N LEU A 12 -16.35 16.87 -7.97
CA LEU A 12 -16.70 16.10 -6.79
C LEU A 12 -18.12 15.54 -6.85
N ARG A 13 -19.10 16.32 -7.35
CA ARG A 13 -20.47 15.81 -7.57
C ARG A 13 -20.50 14.65 -8.58
N ARG A 14 -19.76 14.77 -9.68
CA ARG A 14 -19.67 13.66 -10.65
C ARG A 14 -19.00 12.44 -10.04
N ALA A 15 -17.89 12.61 -9.33
CA ALA A 15 -17.20 11.53 -8.65
C ALA A 15 -18.08 10.85 -7.59
N MET A 16 -18.86 11.63 -6.83
CA MET A 16 -19.85 11.11 -5.87
C MET A 16 -20.90 10.26 -6.56
N THR A 17 -21.47 10.74 -7.67
CA THR A 17 -22.51 10.01 -8.44
C THR A 17 -21.95 8.74 -9.07
N ALA A 18 -20.70 8.77 -9.58
CA ALA A 18 -20.03 7.63 -10.19
C ALA A 18 -19.44 6.67 -9.14
N GLY A 19 -19.31 7.12 -7.90
CA GLY A 19 -18.60 6.39 -6.83
C GLY A 19 -17.09 6.32 -7.07
N ASP A 20 -16.51 7.29 -7.79
CA ASP A 20 -15.10 7.25 -8.14
C ASP A 20 -14.19 7.26 -6.90
N ILE A 21 -13.12 6.48 -6.95
CA ILE A 21 -12.07 6.50 -5.93
C ILE A 21 -11.11 7.63 -6.27
N LEU A 22 -11.04 8.61 -5.39
CA LEU A 22 -10.16 9.76 -5.46
C LEU A 22 -9.03 9.63 -4.45
N GLU A 23 -8.01 10.47 -4.60
CA GLU A 23 -6.86 10.47 -3.70
C GLU A 23 -6.42 11.90 -3.38
N SER A 24 -6.19 12.19 -2.11
CA SER A 24 -5.61 13.46 -1.65
C SER A 24 -4.80 13.25 -0.37
N ARG A 25 -4.06 14.28 0.03
CA ARG A 25 -3.25 14.25 1.24
C ARG A 25 -4.07 14.70 2.44
N ALA A 26 -4.07 13.89 3.51
CA ALA A 26 -4.67 14.29 4.78
C ALA A 26 -3.85 15.43 5.42
N LEU A 27 -4.52 16.47 5.91
CA LEU A 27 -3.89 17.67 6.48
C LEU A 27 -3.75 17.59 7.99
N SER A 28 -4.80 17.13 8.69
CA SER A 28 -4.83 17.07 10.14
C SER A 28 -5.77 15.97 10.63
N PHE A 29 -5.61 15.63 11.91
CA PHE A 29 -6.49 14.73 12.64
C PHE A 29 -6.96 15.49 13.89
N ASP A 30 -8.26 15.66 14.06
CA ASP A 30 -8.80 16.49 15.12
C ASP A 30 -9.13 15.72 16.42
N SER A 31 -9.65 16.45 17.42
CA SER A 31 -10.04 15.87 18.71
C SER A 31 -11.27 14.96 18.63
N GLU A 32 -12.07 15.08 17.59
CA GLU A 32 -13.21 14.19 17.29
C GLU A 32 -12.78 12.98 16.44
N LYS A 33 -11.45 12.81 16.27
CA LYS A 33 -10.84 11.70 15.51
C LYS A 33 -11.21 11.72 14.03
N ARG A 34 -11.43 12.87 13.43
CA ARG A 34 -11.71 13.05 12.01
C ARG A 34 -10.45 13.45 11.25
N LEU A 35 -10.28 12.93 10.05
CA LEU A 35 -9.25 13.39 9.13
C LEU A 35 -9.78 14.55 8.27
N HIS A 36 -8.99 15.59 8.15
CA HIS A 36 -9.30 16.76 7.34
C HIS A 36 -8.48 16.79 6.07
N PHE A 37 -9.11 17.21 4.98
CA PHE A 37 -8.50 17.36 3.67
C PHE A 37 -8.89 18.71 3.07
N ARG A 38 -8.14 19.12 2.05
CA ARG A 38 -8.50 20.24 1.18
C ARG A 38 -8.47 19.75 -0.27
N LEU A 39 -9.61 19.86 -0.93
CA LEU A 39 -9.83 19.45 -2.31
C LEU A 39 -10.01 20.69 -3.19
N GLY A 40 -8.90 21.29 -3.63
CA GLY A 40 -8.92 22.63 -4.20
C GLY A 40 -9.33 23.66 -3.14
N GLU A 41 -10.45 24.38 -3.37
CA GLU A 41 -11.00 25.34 -2.42
C GLU A 41 -12.05 24.72 -1.47
N ILE A 42 -12.34 23.43 -1.62
CA ILE A 42 -13.39 22.74 -0.86
C ILE A 42 -12.75 22.05 0.35
N GLU A 43 -13.30 22.34 1.52
CA GLU A 43 -12.96 21.58 2.73
C GLU A 43 -13.60 20.20 2.68
N ALA A 44 -12.87 19.20 3.18
CA ALA A 44 -13.41 17.85 3.22
C ALA A 44 -13.03 17.17 4.54
N ILE A 45 -13.96 16.39 5.05
CA ILE A 45 -13.87 15.73 6.35
C ILE A 45 -14.14 14.23 6.14
N MET A 46 -13.31 13.43 6.76
CA MET A 46 -13.51 11.98 6.83
C MET A 46 -13.80 11.62 8.29
N PRO A 47 -15.06 11.22 8.60
CA PRO A 47 -15.44 10.82 9.95
C PRO A 47 -14.60 9.64 10.45
N TYR A 48 -14.49 9.46 11.76
CA TYR A 48 -13.67 8.42 12.38
C TYR A 48 -13.96 7.05 11.80
N GLU A 49 -15.23 6.65 11.73
CA GLU A 49 -15.67 5.34 11.27
C GLU A 49 -15.38 5.09 9.79
N GLU A 50 -15.15 6.18 9.04
CA GLU A 50 -14.85 6.13 7.60
C GLU A 50 -13.36 6.25 7.28
N CYS A 51 -12.49 6.37 8.31
CA CYS A 51 -11.05 6.55 8.12
C CYS A 51 -10.34 5.28 7.63
N ALA A 52 -10.85 4.10 7.89
CA ALA A 52 -10.37 2.84 7.33
C ALA A 52 -11.38 1.72 7.54
N ASP A 53 -11.36 0.74 6.64
CA ASP A 53 -12.07 -0.53 6.83
C ASP A 53 -11.54 -1.26 8.06
N GLY A 54 -12.44 -1.69 8.95
CA GLY A 54 -12.11 -2.28 10.24
C GLY A 54 -12.06 -1.32 11.43
N VAL A 55 -12.30 -0.01 11.23
CA VAL A 55 -12.38 0.96 12.36
C VAL A 55 -13.63 0.71 13.20
N ARG A 56 -14.78 0.48 12.57
CA ARG A 56 -16.06 0.20 13.25
C ARG A 56 -15.99 -1.05 14.11
N GLU A 57 -15.25 -2.04 13.68
CA GLU A 57 -15.04 -3.32 14.35
C GLU A 57 -13.91 -3.25 15.41
N GLY A 58 -13.24 -2.10 15.55
CA GLY A 58 -12.13 -1.92 16.48
C GLY A 58 -10.84 -2.63 16.07
N ALA A 59 -10.74 -3.10 14.81
CA ALA A 59 -9.56 -3.77 14.28
C ALA A 59 -8.42 -2.79 13.94
N VAL A 60 -8.73 -1.50 13.77
CA VAL A 60 -7.76 -0.45 13.43
C VAL A 60 -7.57 0.46 14.64
N ARG A 61 -6.31 0.63 15.07
CA ARG A 61 -5.95 1.53 16.18
C ARG A 61 -5.86 2.98 15.73
N ASP A 62 -6.18 3.92 16.62
CA ASP A 62 -6.10 5.38 16.35
C ASP A 62 -4.74 5.82 15.81
N ILE A 63 -3.64 5.22 16.30
CA ILE A 63 -2.28 5.54 15.83
C ILE A 63 -2.13 5.30 14.30
N ALA A 64 -2.79 4.30 13.76
CA ALA A 64 -2.76 4.01 12.32
C ALA A 64 -3.49 5.09 11.49
N LEU A 65 -4.47 5.78 12.09
CA LEU A 65 -5.18 6.88 11.48
C LEU A 65 -4.37 8.18 11.58
N ILE A 66 -3.81 8.47 12.76
CA ILE A 66 -2.96 9.65 13.01
C ILE A 66 -1.76 9.66 12.06
N THR A 67 -1.14 8.51 11.81
CA THR A 67 0.01 8.39 10.89
C THR A 67 -0.35 8.65 9.42
N ARG A 68 -1.63 8.80 9.08
CA ARG A 68 -2.07 9.22 7.73
C ARG A 68 -1.92 10.72 7.50
N VAL A 69 -1.83 11.53 8.53
CA VAL A 69 -1.58 12.97 8.39
C VAL A 69 -0.29 13.21 7.58
N GLY A 70 -0.37 14.06 6.58
CA GLY A 70 0.72 14.32 5.64
C GLY A 70 0.92 13.25 4.56
N ARG A 71 0.15 12.15 4.56
CA ARG A 71 0.25 11.07 3.58
C ARG A 71 -0.97 11.05 2.65
N PRO A 72 -0.83 10.50 1.42
CA PRO A 72 -1.97 10.29 0.52
C PRO A 72 -2.93 9.26 1.12
N ALA A 73 -4.22 9.51 0.91
CA ALA A 73 -5.31 8.58 1.23
C ALA A 73 -6.31 8.54 0.08
N CYS A 74 -6.72 7.34 -0.29
CA CYS A 74 -7.81 7.10 -1.24
C CYS A 74 -9.15 7.19 -0.50
N PHE A 75 -10.16 7.72 -1.17
CA PHE A 75 -11.52 7.87 -0.64
C PHE A 75 -12.57 7.95 -1.74
N THR A 76 -13.80 7.74 -1.38
CA THR A 76 -14.99 8.12 -2.15
C THR A 76 -15.65 9.34 -1.50
N VAL A 77 -16.37 10.13 -2.27
CA VAL A 77 -17.19 11.22 -1.74
C VAL A 77 -18.57 10.65 -1.39
N MET A 78 -18.95 10.74 -0.10
CA MET A 78 -20.24 10.24 0.38
C MET A 78 -21.35 11.26 0.20
N GLU A 79 -21.04 12.52 0.54
CA GLU A 79 -22.00 13.62 0.59
C GLU A 79 -21.27 14.95 0.37
N ILE A 80 -21.97 15.94 -0.13
CA ILE A 80 -21.49 17.33 -0.20
C ILE A 80 -22.53 18.19 0.48
N ASP A 81 -22.19 18.72 1.65
CA ASP A 81 -23.04 19.68 2.37
C ASP A 81 -22.80 21.08 1.78
N GLU A 82 -23.86 21.67 1.23
CA GLU A 82 -23.87 23.01 0.62
C GLU A 82 -24.75 24.01 1.43
N GLN A 83 -25.25 23.60 2.61
CA GLN A 83 -26.11 24.43 3.42
C GLN A 83 -25.35 25.49 4.22
N GLY A 84 -24.02 25.33 4.38
CA GLY A 84 -23.17 26.27 5.10
C GLY A 84 -22.71 27.47 4.25
N ALA A 85 -21.80 28.28 4.83
CA ALA A 85 -21.18 29.42 4.14
C ALA A 85 -20.27 28.98 2.99
N ALA A 86 -19.72 27.76 3.05
CA ALA A 86 -18.92 27.12 2.01
C ALA A 86 -19.27 25.62 1.96
N PRO A 87 -19.13 24.98 0.77
CA PRO A 87 -19.38 23.56 0.64
C PRO A 87 -18.34 22.73 1.40
N VAL A 88 -18.80 21.67 2.08
CA VAL A 88 -17.96 20.70 2.78
C VAL A 88 -18.26 19.30 2.23
N ALA A 89 -17.23 18.57 1.82
CA ALA A 89 -17.36 17.20 1.35
C ALA A 89 -17.14 16.19 2.49
N LEU A 90 -18.01 15.20 2.63
CA LEU A 90 -17.81 14.05 3.51
C LEU A 90 -17.21 12.91 2.72
N LEU A 91 -16.11 12.35 3.25
CA LEU A 91 -15.30 11.35 2.58
C LEU A 91 -15.36 10.01 3.31
N SER A 92 -15.21 8.91 2.55
CA SER A 92 -15.06 7.56 3.09
C SER A 92 -13.87 6.85 2.46
N ARG A 93 -12.90 6.49 3.28
CA ARG A 93 -11.85 5.57 2.91
C ARG A 93 -12.31 4.12 3.05
N THR A 94 -13.18 3.84 3.99
CA THR A 94 -13.81 2.53 4.18
C THR A 94 -14.47 2.04 2.90
N GLN A 95 -15.33 2.85 2.28
CA GLN A 95 -15.98 2.52 1.01
C GLN A 95 -14.97 2.33 -0.12
N ALA A 96 -13.95 3.20 -0.22
CA ALA A 96 -12.91 3.07 -1.22
C ALA A 96 -12.12 1.75 -1.08
N GLN A 97 -11.80 1.35 0.14
CA GLN A 97 -11.10 0.09 0.43
C GLN A 97 -11.98 -1.14 0.15
N GLN A 98 -13.24 -1.11 0.57
CA GLN A 98 -14.19 -2.19 0.30
C GLN A 98 -14.42 -2.37 -1.19
N ARG A 99 -14.58 -1.28 -1.92
CA ARG A 99 -14.74 -1.31 -3.37
C ARG A 99 -13.47 -1.85 -4.06
N CYS A 100 -12.29 -1.39 -3.65
CA CYS A 100 -11.02 -1.89 -4.16
C CYS A 100 -10.86 -3.40 -3.91
N LYS A 101 -11.27 -3.87 -2.73
CA LYS A 101 -11.28 -5.31 -2.43
C LYS A 101 -12.23 -6.05 -3.37
N ALA A 102 -13.50 -5.68 -3.42
CA ALA A 102 -14.53 -6.39 -4.17
C ALA A 102 -14.30 -6.37 -5.70
N GLU A 103 -13.89 -5.23 -6.27
CA GLU A 103 -13.76 -5.05 -7.71
C GLU A 103 -12.38 -5.46 -8.27
N TYR A 104 -11.37 -5.57 -7.41
CA TYR A 104 -10.00 -5.85 -7.86
C TYR A 104 -9.30 -6.92 -7.03
N LEU A 105 -9.11 -6.71 -5.72
CA LEU A 105 -8.24 -7.58 -4.94
C LEU A 105 -8.81 -8.99 -4.74
N ASP A 106 -10.14 -9.12 -4.59
CA ASP A 106 -10.79 -10.42 -4.38
C ASP A 106 -10.82 -11.27 -5.64
N LEU A 107 -10.67 -10.65 -6.81
CA LEU A 107 -10.58 -11.33 -8.10
C LEU A 107 -9.18 -11.88 -8.40
N LEU A 108 -8.15 -11.44 -7.67
CA LEU A 108 -6.78 -11.87 -7.90
C LEU A 108 -6.58 -13.33 -7.49
N LEU A 109 -5.93 -14.08 -8.38
CA LEU A 109 -5.57 -15.48 -8.20
C LEU A 109 -4.07 -15.62 -7.90
N PRO A 110 -3.63 -16.72 -7.27
CA PRO A 110 -2.21 -17.04 -7.15
C PRO A 110 -1.52 -17.01 -8.52
N GLY A 111 -0.42 -16.27 -8.61
CA GLY A 111 0.32 -16.02 -9.84
C GLY A 111 0.03 -14.69 -10.53
N ASP A 112 -1.08 -14.02 -10.22
CA ASP A 112 -1.38 -12.70 -10.77
C ASP A 112 -0.35 -11.67 -10.28
N ILE A 113 0.12 -10.84 -11.21
CA ILE A 113 1.12 -9.81 -10.94
C ILE A 113 0.42 -8.47 -10.71
N LEU A 114 0.80 -7.79 -9.63
CA LEU A 114 0.25 -6.48 -9.27
C LEU A 114 1.34 -5.50 -8.83
N PRO A 115 1.14 -4.19 -9.08
CA PRO A 115 2.00 -3.16 -8.53
C PRO A 115 1.73 -3.00 -7.03
N CYS A 116 2.79 -2.86 -6.26
CA CYS A 116 2.75 -2.70 -4.82
C CYS A 116 3.66 -1.56 -4.40
N ARG A 117 3.30 -0.87 -3.32
CA ARG A 117 4.17 0.13 -2.70
C ARG A 117 4.58 -0.33 -1.31
N VAL A 118 5.88 -0.44 -1.07
CA VAL A 118 6.42 -0.80 0.25
C VAL A 118 6.08 0.32 1.25
N THR A 119 5.37 -0.02 2.30
CA THR A 119 4.92 0.94 3.33
C THR A 119 5.72 0.85 4.62
N HIS A 120 6.16 -0.34 4.99
CA HIS A 120 6.91 -0.59 6.22
C HIS A 120 7.74 -1.87 6.11
N LEU A 121 8.92 -1.89 6.76
CA LEU A 121 9.80 -3.06 6.83
C LEU A 121 9.82 -3.62 8.26
N GLU A 122 9.66 -4.95 8.36
CA GLU A 122 9.82 -5.73 9.57
C GLU A 122 10.88 -6.81 9.35
N SER A 123 11.42 -7.38 10.42
CA SER A 123 12.46 -8.42 10.29
C SER A 123 12.02 -9.66 9.51
N PHE A 124 10.72 -9.96 9.50
CA PHE A 124 10.12 -11.11 8.82
C PHE A 124 9.61 -10.82 7.40
N GLY A 125 9.64 -9.57 6.95
CA GLY A 125 9.16 -9.19 5.62
C GLY A 125 8.84 -7.71 5.47
N ALA A 126 8.15 -7.36 4.40
CA ALA A 126 7.67 -6.02 4.11
C ALA A 126 6.15 -5.97 4.04
N PHE A 127 5.55 -4.92 4.59
CA PHE A 127 4.16 -4.57 4.33
C PHE A 127 4.09 -3.70 3.08
N CYS A 128 3.19 -4.05 2.20
CA CYS A 128 3.00 -3.36 0.93
C CYS A 128 1.54 -2.89 0.80
N ASP A 129 1.34 -1.70 0.29
CA ASP A 129 0.05 -1.22 -0.18
C ASP A 129 -0.20 -1.81 -1.57
N ILE A 130 -1.28 -2.55 -1.72
CA ILE A 130 -1.70 -3.22 -2.96
C ILE A 130 -2.88 -2.54 -3.64
N GLY A 131 -3.28 -1.38 -3.14
CA GLY A 131 -4.37 -0.55 -3.65
C GLY A 131 -5.19 0.05 -2.52
N CYS A 132 -5.52 1.32 -2.63
CA CYS A 132 -6.32 2.09 -1.66
C CYS A 132 -5.84 2.02 -0.20
N GLY A 133 -4.55 1.73 0.02
CA GLY A 133 -3.99 1.54 1.34
C GLY A 133 -4.38 0.20 1.99
N VAL A 134 -4.79 -0.79 1.21
CA VAL A 134 -5.00 -2.17 1.69
C VAL A 134 -3.64 -2.83 1.86
N PRO A 135 -3.29 -3.30 3.06
CA PRO A 135 -1.98 -3.90 3.32
C PRO A 135 -1.93 -5.36 2.86
N ALA A 136 -0.77 -5.77 2.33
CA ALA A 136 -0.42 -7.15 2.08
C ALA A 136 0.99 -7.43 2.61
N LEU A 137 1.27 -8.68 2.97
CA LEU A 137 2.57 -9.10 3.45
C LEU A 137 3.40 -9.70 2.32
N LEU A 138 4.62 -9.20 2.17
CA LEU A 138 5.69 -9.79 1.37
C LEU A 138 6.71 -10.42 2.34
N PRO A 139 6.65 -11.73 2.61
CA PRO A 139 7.56 -12.40 3.52
C PRO A 139 9.02 -12.36 3.04
N ILE A 140 9.98 -12.37 3.96
CA ILE A 140 11.41 -12.28 3.63
C ILE A 140 11.89 -13.42 2.73
N ASP A 141 11.36 -14.63 2.91
CA ASP A 141 11.65 -15.80 2.09
C ASP A 141 11.07 -15.75 0.67
N CYS A 142 10.15 -14.79 0.43
CA CYS A 142 9.52 -14.52 -0.85
C CYS A 142 10.11 -13.31 -1.59
N MET A 143 11.13 -12.64 -1.02
CA MET A 143 11.72 -11.42 -1.59
C MET A 143 12.91 -11.70 -2.50
N SER A 144 13.58 -12.83 -2.36
CA SER A 144 14.81 -13.13 -3.10
C SER A 144 14.97 -14.62 -3.35
N VAL A 145 15.63 -14.97 -4.46
CA VAL A 145 16.07 -16.32 -4.78
C VAL A 145 17.21 -16.74 -3.84
N SER A 146 18.11 -15.80 -3.52
CA SER A 146 19.19 -16.00 -2.55
C SER A 146 18.73 -15.66 -1.13
N ARG A 147 19.36 -16.25 -0.12
CA ARG A 147 19.11 -15.93 1.28
C ARG A 147 19.53 -14.49 1.58
N ILE A 148 18.63 -13.74 2.21
CA ILE A 148 18.87 -12.38 2.69
C ILE A 148 18.72 -12.33 4.21
N GLN A 149 19.37 -11.37 4.87
CA GLN A 149 19.29 -11.21 6.33
C GLN A 149 18.24 -10.22 6.75
N SER A 150 17.95 -9.25 5.88
CA SER A 150 16.96 -8.21 6.13
C SER A 150 16.18 -7.90 4.85
N PRO A 151 14.89 -7.57 4.94
CA PRO A 151 14.14 -7.01 3.83
C PRO A 151 14.79 -5.78 3.20
N ALA A 152 15.47 -4.96 4.00
CA ALA A 152 16.21 -3.78 3.52
C ALA A 152 17.36 -4.10 2.56
N ASP A 153 17.78 -5.37 2.47
CA ASP A 153 18.75 -5.83 1.47
C ASP A 153 18.19 -5.81 0.04
N ARG A 154 16.87 -5.73 -0.12
CA ARG A 154 16.16 -5.83 -1.41
C ARG A 154 15.23 -4.68 -1.71
N VAL A 155 14.57 -4.13 -0.72
CA VAL A 155 13.56 -3.08 -0.88
C VAL A 155 13.71 -2.01 0.20
N HIS A 156 13.17 -0.84 -0.04
CA HIS A 156 13.10 0.25 0.94
C HIS A 156 11.67 0.82 1.04
N GLU A 157 11.37 1.46 2.15
CA GLU A 157 10.07 2.11 2.34
C GLU A 157 9.83 3.18 1.28
N GLY A 158 8.60 3.21 0.78
CA GLY A 158 8.18 4.11 -0.30
C GLY A 158 8.50 3.62 -1.71
N GLN A 159 9.19 2.49 -1.86
CA GLN A 159 9.52 1.92 -3.17
C GLN A 159 8.28 1.30 -3.83
N ASP A 160 8.11 1.58 -5.13
CA ASP A 160 7.14 0.90 -5.97
C ASP A 160 7.80 -0.36 -6.56
N ILE A 161 7.17 -1.51 -6.38
CA ILE A 161 7.64 -2.82 -6.80
C ILE A 161 6.51 -3.59 -7.50
N LEU A 162 6.89 -4.61 -8.28
CA LEU A 162 5.96 -5.62 -8.78
C LEU A 162 6.05 -6.86 -7.91
N CYS A 163 4.90 -7.40 -7.52
CA CYS A 163 4.79 -8.68 -6.82
C CYS A 163 3.77 -9.57 -7.51
N ALA A 164 3.88 -10.87 -7.28
CA ALA A 164 2.84 -11.82 -7.61
C ALA A 164 2.05 -12.19 -6.35
N VAL A 165 0.79 -12.55 -6.50
CA VAL A 165 0.00 -13.17 -5.44
C VAL A 165 0.54 -14.56 -5.20
N LYS A 166 1.02 -14.85 -3.99
CA LYS A 166 1.45 -16.19 -3.58
C LYS A 166 0.26 -17.03 -3.10
N SER A 167 -0.50 -16.47 -2.19
CA SER A 167 -1.63 -17.15 -1.53
C SER A 167 -2.49 -16.13 -0.79
N ARG A 168 -3.55 -16.64 -0.15
CA ARG A 168 -4.27 -15.89 0.89
C ARG A 168 -4.07 -16.60 2.23
N ASP A 169 -3.99 -15.81 3.30
CA ASP A 169 -3.92 -16.35 4.65
C ASP A 169 -5.31 -16.78 5.16
N THR A 170 -5.39 -17.24 6.41
CA THR A 170 -6.63 -17.69 7.03
C THR A 170 -7.69 -16.60 7.21
N GLU A 171 -7.27 -15.34 7.14
CA GLU A 171 -8.16 -14.17 7.21
C GLU A 171 -8.48 -13.61 5.81
N GLY A 172 -8.06 -14.30 4.74
CA GLY A 172 -8.27 -13.89 3.35
C GLY A 172 -7.33 -12.78 2.85
N ARG A 173 -6.34 -12.37 3.66
CA ARG A 173 -5.37 -11.34 3.27
C ARG A 173 -4.37 -11.89 2.27
N ILE A 174 -4.00 -11.07 1.29
CA ILE A 174 -3.05 -11.45 0.24
C ILE A 174 -1.64 -11.54 0.82
N VAL A 175 -0.97 -12.66 0.54
CA VAL A 175 0.46 -12.87 0.74
C VAL A 175 1.15 -12.74 -0.60
N LEU A 176 2.18 -11.91 -0.65
CA LEU A 176 2.91 -11.55 -1.87
C LEU A 176 4.19 -12.37 -2.03
N THR A 177 4.66 -12.44 -3.26
CA THR A 177 5.99 -12.93 -3.61
C THR A 177 6.57 -12.11 -4.77
N MET A 178 7.86 -11.88 -4.77
CA MET A 178 8.60 -11.36 -5.91
C MET A 178 9.66 -12.32 -6.41
N LYS A 179 9.85 -13.44 -5.69
CA LYS A 179 10.89 -14.43 -5.96
C LYS A 179 10.73 -15.05 -7.34
N GLU A 180 9.51 -15.38 -7.74
CA GLU A 180 9.18 -15.96 -9.03
C GLU A 180 9.42 -15.00 -10.20
N LEU A 181 9.38 -13.68 -9.92
CA LEU A 181 9.65 -12.64 -10.93
C LEU A 181 11.15 -12.42 -11.18
N LEU A 182 12.02 -12.96 -10.30
CA LEU A 182 13.47 -12.82 -10.38
C LEU A 182 14.14 -13.99 -11.13
N GLY A 183 13.37 -14.92 -11.68
CA GLY A 183 13.85 -16.15 -12.29
C GLY A 183 14.22 -17.22 -11.26
N THR A 184 14.54 -18.41 -11.74
CA THR A 184 14.99 -19.52 -10.91
C THR A 184 16.44 -19.32 -10.47
N TRP A 185 16.88 -20.04 -9.42
CA TRP A 185 18.27 -20.03 -9.00
C TRP A 185 19.21 -20.48 -10.14
N LEU A 186 18.82 -21.49 -10.92
CA LEU A 186 19.59 -22.00 -12.06
C LEU A 186 19.74 -20.96 -13.18
N GLU A 187 18.68 -20.23 -13.50
CA GLU A 187 18.73 -19.14 -14.49
C GLU A 187 19.64 -18.01 -14.01
N ASN A 188 19.56 -17.63 -12.74
CA ASN A 188 20.44 -16.62 -12.15
C ASN A 188 21.90 -17.13 -12.08
N ALA A 189 22.13 -18.38 -11.72
CA ALA A 189 23.46 -18.99 -11.66
C ALA A 189 24.08 -19.15 -13.06
N ALA A 190 23.28 -19.39 -14.09
CA ALA A 190 23.75 -19.51 -15.48
C ALA A 190 24.33 -18.20 -16.05
N ALA A 191 24.05 -17.06 -15.40
CA ALA A 191 24.67 -15.78 -15.76
C ALA A 191 26.16 -15.70 -15.40
N PHE A 192 26.70 -16.68 -14.66
CA PHE A 192 28.11 -16.73 -14.21
C PHE A 192 28.83 -17.94 -14.79
N ALA A 193 30.05 -17.72 -15.29
CA ALA A 193 30.88 -18.80 -15.80
C ALA A 193 31.98 -19.21 -14.79
N ALA A 194 32.33 -20.49 -14.77
CA ALA A 194 33.44 -20.96 -13.94
C ALA A 194 34.74 -20.26 -14.32
N GLY A 195 35.45 -19.68 -13.36
CA GLY A 195 36.68 -18.89 -13.57
C GLY A 195 36.46 -17.42 -13.88
N GLU A 196 35.22 -16.96 -13.96
CA GLU A 196 34.89 -15.54 -14.13
C GLU A 196 35.13 -14.76 -12.83
N THR A 197 35.65 -13.53 -12.96
CA THR A 197 35.85 -12.63 -11.83
C THR A 197 34.59 -11.76 -11.71
N VAL A 198 33.88 -11.88 -10.58
CA VAL A 198 32.64 -11.13 -10.29
C VAL A 198 32.82 -10.26 -9.07
N VAL A 199 32.07 -9.14 -9.03
CA VAL A 199 31.99 -8.30 -7.83
C VAL A 199 30.91 -8.85 -6.93
N GLY A 200 31.24 -9.06 -5.64
CA GLY A 200 30.31 -9.55 -4.64
C GLY A 200 30.35 -8.71 -3.36
N LEU A 201 29.26 -8.72 -2.61
CA LEU A 201 29.18 -8.10 -1.30
C LEU A 201 29.40 -9.15 -0.21
N VAL A 202 30.44 -8.98 0.60
CA VAL A 202 30.71 -9.87 1.73
C VAL A 202 29.58 -9.75 2.75
N ARG A 203 28.89 -10.85 3.04
CA ARG A 203 27.77 -10.95 3.97
C ARG A 203 28.19 -11.36 5.37
N SER A 204 29.04 -12.37 5.47
CA SER A 204 29.62 -12.79 6.74
C SER A 204 30.99 -13.44 6.53
N VAL A 205 31.80 -13.41 7.57
CA VAL A 205 33.10 -14.09 7.65
C VAL A 205 33.00 -15.12 8.76
N GLU A 206 33.14 -16.39 8.41
CA GLU A 206 33.04 -17.50 9.33
C GLU A 206 34.42 -18.20 9.40
N PRO A 207 34.73 -19.01 10.44
CA PRO A 207 36.01 -19.70 10.55
C PRO A 207 36.31 -20.64 9.38
N TYR A 208 35.29 -21.07 8.64
CA TYR A 208 35.37 -22.01 7.52
C TYR A 208 35.20 -21.35 6.14
N GLY A 209 35.01 -20.04 6.07
CA GLY A 209 34.87 -19.34 4.80
C GLY A 209 34.20 -17.99 4.87
N VAL A 210 34.12 -17.34 3.71
CA VAL A 210 33.46 -16.05 3.52
C VAL A 210 32.22 -16.26 2.66
N PHE A 211 31.07 -15.77 3.15
CA PHE A 211 29.82 -15.72 2.37
C PHE A 211 29.74 -14.38 1.63
N VAL A 212 29.50 -14.46 0.32
CA VAL A 212 29.45 -13.33 -0.60
C VAL A 212 28.08 -13.30 -1.28
#